data_22b5894377033e3ea271ba2eab6cabd4
#
_entry.id   22b5894377033e3ea271ba2eab6cabd4
#
_cell.length_a   1.000
_cell.length_b   1.000
_cell.length_c   1.000
_cell.angle_alpha   90.00
_cell.angle_beta   90.00
_cell.angle_gamma   90.00
#
_symmetry.space_group_name_H-M   'P 1'
#
loop_
_entity.id
_entity.type
_entity.pdbx_description
1 polymer ?
#
loop_
_entity_poly.entity_id
_entity_poly.type
_entity_poly.pdbx_seq_one_letter_code
_entity_poly.pdbx_strand_id
1 'polypeptide(L)'
;AIQCKCYAEDSIIDKPAVDSFLATSSRTFTNEVTFQTARFSNRIWISTTNHWGANAEEAIRNQEPPVTRIGMADLDSSPVDWQRLMDGLTGNSALVDGKKPREHQLNAISKAYVHYMADGNDRGKLIMACGTGKTYTSLLIAEQLFGNKGLVLFMVPSIALLGQSLNAWSADAKKSIKAVCICSDSKASRKTTKESDDTDDSVVDLAVPASTNPQSIASQLKKYRNHDGLVVVFSTYQSIDAVSAAQREILFETNGEYGVFDFIICDEAHRTTGVKIAEKDESNFIKIHSDENVQGRKRLYMTATPRLYGESAKIKASEKDCILCSMDDKTLYGEEFYRVNFSY
;
A
#
# COMPACT_ATOMS: atom_id res chain seq x y z
N ALA A 1 20.64 -3.63 -7.23
CA ALA A 1 21.76 -4.08 -6.39
C ALA A 1 21.26 -4.55 -5.03
N ILE A 2 21.83 -5.61 -4.52
CA ILE A 2 21.50 -6.16 -3.19
C ILE A 2 22.81 -6.28 -2.40
N GLN A 3 22.81 -5.78 -1.17
CA GLN A 3 23.88 -5.93 -0.20
C GLN A 3 23.38 -6.69 1.01
N CYS A 4 23.96 -7.85 1.28
CA CYS A 4 23.67 -8.61 2.49
C CYS A 4 24.81 -8.45 3.49
N LYS A 5 24.49 -8.21 4.76
CA LYS A 5 25.43 -8.05 5.86
C LYS A 5 24.98 -8.85 7.08
N CYS A 6 25.86 -9.69 7.57
CA CYS A 6 25.69 -10.41 8.82
C CYS A 6 26.47 -9.68 9.92
N TYR A 7 25.77 -9.06 10.84
CA TYR A 7 26.31 -8.37 12.00
C TYR A 7 25.92 -9.10 13.27
N ALA A 8 26.66 -8.87 14.36
CA ALA A 8 26.17 -9.23 15.68
C ALA A 8 24.94 -8.34 16.03
N GLU A 9 24.06 -8.86 16.89
CA GLU A 9 22.77 -8.24 17.22
C GLU A 9 22.91 -6.78 17.66
N ASP A 10 23.90 -6.48 18.50
CA ASP A 10 24.17 -5.13 19.04
C ASP A 10 25.02 -4.25 18.14
N SER A 11 25.39 -4.71 16.94
CA SER A 11 26.23 -3.94 16.04
C SER A 11 25.47 -2.76 15.43
N ILE A 12 26.14 -1.61 15.33
CA ILE A 12 25.59 -0.43 14.67
C ILE A 12 26.08 -0.37 13.23
N ILE A 13 25.16 -0.21 12.29
CA ILE A 13 25.44 0.03 10.88
C ILE A 13 25.94 1.47 10.76
N ASP A 14 27.18 1.64 10.33
CA ASP A 14 27.84 2.94 10.23
C ASP A 14 27.70 3.56 8.83
N LYS A 15 27.93 4.88 8.75
CA LYS A 15 27.88 5.62 7.50
C LYS A 15 28.88 5.09 6.45
N PRO A 16 30.14 4.74 6.75
CA PRO A 16 31.07 4.21 5.76
C PRO A 16 30.57 2.95 5.03
N ALA A 17 29.91 2.03 5.76
CA ALA A 17 29.34 0.83 5.15
C ALA A 17 28.24 1.18 4.15
N VAL A 18 27.36 2.13 4.51
CA VAL A 18 26.29 2.63 3.66
C VAL A 18 26.83 3.40 2.45
N ASP A 19 27.79 4.31 2.65
CA ASP A 19 28.40 5.08 1.57
C ASP A 19 29.06 4.16 0.53
N SER A 20 29.74 3.09 0.95
CA SER A 20 30.33 2.09 0.05
C SER A 20 29.26 1.41 -0.82
N PHE A 21 28.13 1.04 -0.23
CA PHE A 21 27.00 0.46 -0.97
C PHE A 21 26.39 1.46 -1.94
N LEU A 22 26.15 2.69 -1.50
CA LEU A 22 25.58 3.74 -2.35
C LEU A 22 26.50 4.07 -3.52
N ALA A 23 27.81 4.22 -3.29
CA ALA A 23 28.80 4.48 -4.33
C ALA A 23 28.86 3.36 -5.38
N THR A 24 28.76 2.10 -4.95
CA THR A 24 28.78 0.95 -5.86
C THR A 24 27.47 0.80 -6.62
N SER A 25 26.35 0.92 -5.93
CA SER A 25 25.00 0.74 -6.52
C SER A 25 24.52 1.92 -7.39
N SER A 26 25.23 3.06 -7.35
CA SER A 26 24.92 4.21 -8.20
C SER A 26 25.65 4.20 -9.55
N ARG A 27 26.57 3.27 -9.73
CA ARG A 27 27.37 3.17 -10.98
C ARG A 27 26.50 2.66 -12.13
N THR A 28 26.85 3.11 -13.33
CA THR A 28 26.38 2.49 -14.57
C THR A 28 27.16 1.23 -14.88
N PHE A 29 26.54 0.27 -15.49
CA PHE A 29 27.15 -0.96 -15.99
C PHE A 29 26.62 -1.30 -17.37
N THR A 30 27.35 -2.09 -18.13
CA THR A 30 26.86 -2.64 -19.40
C THR A 30 26.05 -3.90 -19.11
N ASN A 31 24.80 -3.92 -19.53
CA ASN A 31 23.98 -5.13 -19.45
C ASN A 31 24.52 -6.15 -20.47
N GLU A 32 24.95 -7.31 -20.00
CA GLU A 32 25.57 -8.36 -20.83
C GLU A 32 24.62 -8.98 -21.87
N VAL A 33 23.30 -8.87 -21.64
CA VAL A 33 22.27 -9.41 -22.55
C VAL A 33 21.90 -8.39 -23.64
N THR A 34 21.72 -7.12 -23.25
CA THR A 34 21.26 -6.06 -24.18
C THR A 34 22.39 -5.21 -24.75
N PHE A 35 23.60 -5.34 -24.21
CA PHE A 35 24.80 -4.51 -24.48
C PHE A 35 24.57 -3.00 -24.31
N GLN A 36 23.54 -2.61 -23.57
CA GLN A 36 23.21 -1.21 -23.27
C GLN A 36 23.70 -0.79 -21.90
N THR A 37 24.05 0.48 -21.77
CA THR A 37 24.34 1.06 -20.45
C THR A 37 23.10 1.07 -19.59
N ALA A 38 23.20 0.46 -18.42
CA ALA A 38 22.11 0.32 -17.46
C ALA A 38 22.51 0.86 -16.08
N ARG A 39 21.50 1.11 -15.23
CA ARG A 39 21.63 1.43 -13.81
C ARG A 39 20.75 0.50 -13.00
N PHE A 40 21.11 0.29 -11.75
CA PHE A 40 20.22 -0.43 -10.83
C PHE A 40 18.99 0.42 -10.56
N SER A 41 17.81 -0.13 -10.83
CA SER A 41 16.52 0.51 -10.52
C SER A 41 16.12 0.34 -9.05
N ASN A 42 16.58 -0.73 -8.41
CA ASN A 42 16.29 -1.06 -7.03
C ASN A 42 17.59 -1.31 -6.28
N ARG A 43 17.69 -0.78 -5.07
CA ARG A 43 18.82 -0.96 -4.15
C ARG A 43 18.28 -1.51 -2.84
N ILE A 44 18.76 -2.70 -2.43
CA ILE A 44 18.26 -3.40 -1.26
C ILE A 44 19.44 -3.65 -0.31
N TRP A 45 19.26 -3.26 0.94
CA TRP A 45 20.16 -3.56 2.04
C TRP A 45 19.51 -4.58 2.96
N ILE A 46 20.16 -5.72 3.16
CA ILE A 46 19.70 -6.78 4.07
C ILE A 46 20.71 -6.90 5.20
N SER A 47 20.25 -6.83 6.45
CA SER A 47 21.13 -6.95 7.61
C SER A 47 20.47 -7.70 8.77
N THR A 48 21.32 -8.36 9.58
CA THR A 48 20.90 -9.09 10.78
C THR A 48 20.77 -8.16 12.00
N THR A 49 21.07 -6.89 11.89
CA THR A 49 20.84 -5.87 12.92
C THR A 49 19.96 -4.75 12.36
N ASN A 50 19.11 -4.18 13.23
CA ASN A 50 18.28 -3.00 12.94
C ASN A 50 18.84 -1.73 13.59
N HIS A 51 20.04 -1.79 14.20
CA HIS A 51 20.67 -0.63 14.83
C HIS A 51 21.43 0.20 13.78
N TRP A 52 20.85 1.31 13.38
CA TRP A 52 21.44 2.24 12.41
C TRP A 52 22.01 3.46 13.10
N GLY A 53 23.24 3.84 12.76
CA GLY A 53 23.79 5.12 13.19
C GLY A 53 23.04 6.27 12.49
N ALA A 54 22.79 7.38 13.20
CA ALA A 54 22.02 8.51 12.68
C ALA A 54 22.50 9.01 11.30
N ASN A 55 23.81 9.09 11.08
CA ASN A 55 24.38 9.51 9.80
C ASN A 55 24.21 8.45 8.69
N ALA A 56 24.16 7.16 9.04
CA ALA A 56 23.90 6.08 8.09
C ALA A 56 22.44 6.09 7.65
N GLU A 57 21.53 6.33 8.58
CA GLU A 57 20.10 6.44 8.33
C GLU A 57 19.77 7.66 7.45
N GLU A 58 20.40 8.80 7.72
CA GLU A 58 20.26 9.98 6.87
C GLU A 58 20.81 9.74 5.45
N ALA A 59 21.91 9.01 5.32
CA ALA A 59 22.56 8.74 4.03
C ALA A 59 21.66 7.91 3.08
N ILE A 60 20.82 7.00 3.59
CA ILE A 60 19.96 6.18 2.73
C ILE A 60 18.58 6.81 2.45
N ARG A 61 18.21 7.84 3.21
CA ARG A 61 16.96 8.57 2.96
C ARG A 61 17.04 9.34 1.66
N ASN A 62 15.89 9.48 1.01
CA ASN A 62 15.71 10.32 -0.19
C ASN A 62 16.69 10.00 -1.33
N GLN A 63 17.14 8.76 -1.43
CA GLN A 63 18.01 8.30 -2.51
C GLN A 63 17.19 8.08 -3.81
N GLU A 64 17.79 8.41 -4.96
CA GLU A 64 17.24 8.13 -6.29
C GLU A 64 18.26 7.31 -7.11
N PRO A 65 17.97 6.06 -7.47
CA PRO A 65 16.83 5.26 -7.07
C PRO A 65 16.80 4.97 -5.54
N PRO A 66 15.62 4.69 -4.97
CA PRO A 66 15.47 4.50 -3.53
C PRO A 66 16.22 3.26 -3.01
N VAL A 67 16.55 3.28 -1.72
CA VAL A 67 17.09 2.13 -0.98
C VAL A 67 15.99 1.56 -0.09
N THR A 68 15.85 0.23 -0.12
CA THR A 68 14.97 -0.54 0.76
C THR A 68 15.82 -1.28 1.80
N ARG A 69 15.39 -1.25 3.06
CA ARG A 69 15.96 -2.06 4.14
C ARG A 69 15.13 -3.31 4.35
N ILE A 70 15.79 -4.43 4.57
CA ILE A 70 15.19 -5.69 5.00
C ILE A 70 15.93 -6.15 6.25
N GLY A 71 15.22 -6.22 7.37
CA GLY A 71 15.75 -6.68 8.65
C GLY A 71 15.36 -8.10 9.01
N MET A 72 15.75 -8.56 10.19
CA MET A 72 15.40 -9.91 10.67
C MET A 72 13.90 -10.11 10.83
N ALA A 73 13.18 -9.10 11.31
CA ALA A 73 11.72 -9.19 11.47
C ALA A 73 11.00 -9.40 10.12
N ASP A 74 11.49 -8.79 9.04
CA ASP A 74 10.95 -8.98 7.69
C ASP A 74 11.23 -10.40 7.18
N LEU A 75 12.42 -10.92 7.46
CA LEU A 75 12.78 -12.28 7.07
C LEU A 75 11.97 -13.31 7.86
N ASP A 76 11.81 -13.12 9.17
CA ASP A 76 11.01 -14.01 10.03
C ASP A 76 9.53 -14.00 9.66
N SER A 77 8.99 -12.85 9.27
CA SER A 77 7.59 -12.72 8.82
C SER A 77 7.37 -13.12 7.37
N SER A 78 8.43 -13.43 6.63
CA SER A 78 8.32 -13.83 5.23
C SER A 78 7.61 -15.19 5.10
N PRO A 79 6.90 -15.45 3.99
CA PRO A 79 6.19 -16.72 3.79
C PRO A 79 7.16 -17.86 3.39
N VAL A 80 8.41 -17.80 3.83
CA VAL A 80 9.43 -18.80 3.54
C VAL A 80 9.47 -19.84 4.65
N ASP A 81 9.35 -21.11 4.27
CA ASP A 81 9.68 -22.23 5.15
C ASP A 81 11.19 -22.44 5.08
N TRP A 82 11.90 -21.88 6.05
CA TRP A 82 13.35 -21.90 6.10
C TRP A 82 13.93 -23.31 6.14
N GLN A 83 13.21 -24.28 6.74
CA GLN A 83 13.63 -25.68 6.77
C GLN A 83 13.57 -26.29 5.37
N ARG A 84 12.47 -26.10 4.64
CA ARG A 84 12.34 -26.54 3.25
C ARG A 84 13.42 -25.90 2.35
N LEU A 85 13.75 -24.62 2.58
CA LEU A 85 14.81 -23.95 1.84
C LEU A 85 16.18 -24.55 2.13
N MET A 86 16.49 -24.86 3.41
CA MET A 86 17.74 -25.54 3.79
C MET A 86 17.81 -26.98 3.25
N ASP A 87 16.69 -27.65 3.11
CA ASP A 87 16.60 -28.99 2.48
C ASP A 87 16.75 -28.92 0.94
N GLY A 88 17.03 -27.75 0.37
CA GLY A 88 17.30 -27.53 -1.05
C GLY A 88 16.05 -27.27 -1.91
N LEU A 89 14.86 -27.12 -1.32
CA LEU A 89 13.68 -26.69 -2.05
C LEU A 89 13.78 -25.18 -2.37
N THR A 90 13.31 -24.77 -3.54
CA THR A 90 13.39 -23.39 -4.01
C THR A 90 12.07 -22.92 -4.62
N GLY A 91 11.91 -21.60 -4.77
CA GLY A 91 10.69 -21.01 -5.32
C GLY A 91 9.45 -21.35 -4.47
N ASN A 92 8.33 -21.64 -5.12
CA ASN A 92 7.07 -21.91 -4.42
C ASN A 92 7.12 -23.14 -3.50
N SER A 93 8.02 -24.10 -3.76
CA SER A 93 8.18 -25.29 -2.93
C SER A 93 8.82 -25.00 -1.56
N ALA A 94 9.52 -23.86 -1.43
CA ALA A 94 10.10 -23.41 -0.18
C ALA A 94 9.17 -22.46 0.59
N LEU A 95 7.94 -22.23 0.14
CA LEU A 95 6.97 -21.41 0.85
C LEU A 95 6.18 -22.24 1.87
N VAL A 96 5.71 -21.57 2.92
CA VAL A 96 4.74 -22.15 3.85
C VAL A 96 3.40 -22.38 3.14
N ASP A 97 2.62 -23.35 3.62
CA ASP A 97 1.31 -23.61 3.03
C ASP A 97 0.40 -22.40 3.18
N GLY A 98 -0.29 -22.03 2.09
CA GLY A 98 -1.13 -20.84 2.05
C GLY A 98 -2.28 -20.87 3.07
N LYS A 99 -2.65 -19.71 3.56
CA LYS A 99 -3.78 -19.55 4.48
C LYS A 99 -5.09 -20.01 3.84
N LYS A 100 -5.93 -20.68 4.62
CA LYS A 100 -7.30 -21.02 4.21
C LYS A 100 -8.27 -19.98 4.77
N PRO A 101 -9.19 -19.45 3.94
CA PRO A 101 -10.16 -18.49 4.42
C PRO A 101 -11.12 -19.16 5.44
N ARG A 102 -11.45 -18.41 6.49
CA ARG A 102 -12.44 -18.81 7.50
C ARG A 102 -13.87 -18.56 6.95
N GLU A 103 -14.87 -19.18 7.55
CA GLU A 103 -16.27 -19.10 7.12
C GLU A 103 -16.75 -17.65 6.96
N HIS A 104 -16.50 -16.78 7.93
CA HIS A 104 -16.91 -15.38 7.85
C HIS A 104 -16.20 -14.63 6.69
N GLN A 105 -14.99 -15.01 6.33
CA GLN A 105 -14.28 -14.43 5.18
C GLN A 105 -14.87 -14.93 3.86
N LEU A 106 -15.21 -16.22 3.76
CA LEU A 106 -15.93 -16.77 2.60
C LEU A 106 -17.28 -16.08 2.39
N ASN A 107 -18.02 -15.83 3.48
CA ASN A 107 -19.27 -15.09 3.45
C ASN A 107 -19.06 -13.63 2.97
N ALA A 108 -18.02 -12.95 3.46
CA ALA A 108 -17.67 -11.60 3.01
C ALA A 108 -17.36 -11.56 1.51
N ILE A 109 -16.58 -12.52 0.99
CA ILE A 109 -16.22 -12.64 -0.43
C ILE A 109 -17.47 -12.86 -1.29
N SER A 110 -18.35 -13.78 -0.88
CA SER A 110 -19.60 -14.07 -1.58
C SER A 110 -20.51 -12.84 -1.64
N LYS A 111 -20.66 -12.14 -0.51
CA LYS A 111 -21.47 -10.91 -0.43
C LYS A 111 -20.87 -9.77 -1.26
N ALA A 112 -19.54 -9.63 -1.25
CA ALA A 112 -18.86 -8.65 -2.11
C ALA A 112 -19.09 -8.94 -3.61
N TYR A 113 -19.03 -10.21 -4.02
CA TYR A 113 -19.31 -10.59 -5.39
C TYR A 113 -20.73 -10.22 -5.81
N VAL A 114 -21.74 -10.55 -4.99
CA VAL A 114 -23.12 -10.17 -5.26
C VAL A 114 -23.24 -8.65 -5.37
N HIS A 115 -22.75 -7.92 -4.37
CA HIS A 115 -22.83 -6.47 -4.28
C HIS A 115 -22.22 -5.75 -5.51
N TYR A 116 -21.00 -6.14 -5.89
CA TYR A 116 -20.28 -5.43 -6.96
C TYR A 116 -20.55 -5.96 -8.35
N MET A 117 -20.83 -7.26 -8.52
CA MET A 117 -20.98 -7.88 -9.84
C MET A 117 -22.41 -8.17 -10.22
N ALA A 118 -23.23 -8.72 -9.31
CA ALA A 118 -24.62 -9.03 -9.61
C ALA A 118 -25.52 -7.79 -9.52
N ASP A 119 -25.36 -7.00 -8.43
CA ASP A 119 -26.16 -5.80 -8.20
C ASP A 119 -25.62 -4.56 -8.92
N GLY A 120 -24.35 -4.63 -9.41
CA GLY A 120 -23.72 -3.57 -10.19
C GLY A 120 -23.27 -2.34 -9.40
N ASN A 121 -23.23 -2.42 -8.06
CA ASN A 121 -22.83 -1.29 -7.22
C ASN A 121 -21.35 -0.90 -7.47
N ASP A 122 -21.04 0.38 -7.37
CA ASP A 122 -19.69 0.93 -7.51
C ASP A 122 -19.01 1.19 -6.16
N ARG A 123 -19.75 1.27 -5.06
CA ARG A 123 -19.26 1.55 -3.70
C ARG A 123 -19.89 0.61 -2.69
N GLY A 124 -19.12 0.20 -1.68
CA GLY A 124 -19.65 -0.64 -0.61
C GLY A 124 -18.81 -0.63 0.66
N LYS A 125 -19.45 -0.94 1.79
CA LYS A 125 -18.81 -1.03 3.11
C LYS A 125 -18.70 -2.47 3.57
N LEU A 126 -17.50 -2.81 4.07
CA LEU A 126 -17.20 -4.05 4.76
C LEU A 126 -16.82 -3.73 6.20
N ILE A 127 -17.66 -4.11 7.14
CA ILE A 127 -17.41 -3.88 8.56
C ILE A 127 -16.92 -5.17 9.20
N MET A 128 -15.66 -5.20 9.62
CA MET A 128 -15.04 -6.37 10.23
C MET A 128 -14.24 -5.96 11.47
N ALA A 129 -14.48 -6.62 12.60
CA ALA A 129 -13.75 -6.37 13.85
C ALA A 129 -12.23 -6.54 13.66
N CYS A 130 -11.44 -5.94 14.56
CA CYS A 130 -9.99 -6.14 14.58
C CYS A 130 -9.67 -7.64 14.79
N GLY A 131 -8.59 -8.11 14.15
CA GLY A 131 -8.19 -9.53 14.26
C GLY A 131 -8.98 -10.52 13.40
N THR A 132 -10.08 -10.12 12.73
CA THR A 132 -10.87 -11.01 11.85
C THR A 132 -10.25 -11.23 10.47
N GLY A 133 -9.10 -10.58 10.18
CA GLY A 133 -8.36 -10.77 8.94
C GLY A 133 -8.86 -9.91 7.78
N LYS A 134 -9.21 -8.64 8.03
CA LYS A 134 -9.63 -7.67 6.99
C LYS A 134 -8.69 -7.64 5.78
N THR A 135 -7.38 -7.54 6.01
CA THR A 135 -6.36 -7.45 4.95
C THR A 135 -6.37 -8.68 4.04
N TYR A 136 -6.46 -9.88 4.64
CA TYR A 136 -6.55 -11.12 3.86
C TYR A 136 -7.90 -11.23 3.12
N THR A 137 -9.00 -10.83 3.77
CA THR A 137 -10.33 -10.81 3.14
C THR A 137 -10.37 -9.86 1.95
N SER A 138 -9.72 -8.69 2.03
CA SER A 138 -9.66 -7.73 0.93
C SER A 138 -8.87 -8.25 -0.27
N LEU A 139 -7.78 -8.98 -0.04
CA LEU A 139 -7.06 -9.69 -1.10
C LEU A 139 -7.98 -10.68 -1.81
N LEU A 140 -8.65 -11.55 -1.05
CA LEU A 140 -9.54 -12.57 -1.62
C LEU A 140 -10.73 -11.97 -2.37
N ILE A 141 -11.26 -10.82 -1.91
CA ILE A 141 -12.28 -10.06 -2.64
C ILE A 141 -11.70 -9.52 -3.95
N ALA A 142 -10.53 -8.90 -3.92
CA ALA A 142 -9.89 -8.39 -5.13
C ALA A 142 -9.61 -9.51 -6.15
N GLU A 143 -9.10 -10.66 -5.69
CA GLU A 143 -8.90 -11.84 -6.54
C GLU A 143 -10.20 -12.40 -7.08
N GLN A 144 -11.29 -12.44 -6.31
CA GLN A 144 -12.60 -12.93 -6.75
C GLN A 144 -13.23 -12.02 -7.80
N LEU A 145 -13.10 -10.69 -7.64
CA LEU A 145 -13.73 -9.72 -8.54
C LEU A 145 -12.92 -9.51 -9.83
N PHE A 146 -11.60 -9.50 -9.74
CA PHE A 146 -10.71 -9.12 -10.84
C PHE A 146 -9.69 -10.21 -11.20
N GLY A 147 -9.63 -11.26 -10.46
CA GLY A 147 -8.98 -12.56 -10.54
C GLY A 147 -7.66 -12.63 -11.27
N ASN A 148 -7.66 -12.38 -12.54
CA ASN A 148 -6.51 -12.67 -13.40
C ASN A 148 -5.82 -11.41 -13.92
N LYS A 149 -6.44 -10.23 -13.88
CA LYS A 149 -5.85 -8.98 -14.36
C LYS A 149 -6.63 -7.78 -13.83
N GLY A 150 -6.04 -7.05 -12.92
CA GLY A 150 -6.67 -5.84 -12.36
C GLY A 150 -5.64 -4.85 -11.84
N LEU A 151 -5.96 -3.57 -11.96
CA LEU A 151 -5.22 -2.47 -11.35
C LEU A 151 -5.93 -2.06 -10.07
N VAL A 152 -5.30 -2.31 -8.93
CA VAL A 152 -5.87 -2.07 -7.60
C VAL A 152 -5.14 -0.94 -6.91
N LEU A 153 -5.86 -0.05 -6.24
CA LEU A 153 -5.31 0.92 -5.30
C LEU A 153 -5.67 0.51 -3.87
N PHE A 154 -4.68 0.35 -3.01
CA PHE A 154 -4.85 0.02 -1.61
C PHE A 154 -4.40 1.20 -0.74
N MET A 155 -5.35 1.84 -0.07
CA MET A 155 -5.13 3.05 0.73
C MET A 155 -5.13 2.74 2.22
N VAL A 156 -4.11 3.23 2.92
CA VAL A 156 -3.92 3.04 4.37
C VAL A 156 -3.58 4.36 5.07
N PRO A 157 -3.80 4.47 6.39
CA PRO A 157 -3.52 5.70 7.12
C PRO A 157 -2.04 5.92 7.49
N SER A 158 -1.19 4.88 7.46
CA SER A 158 0.22 5.00 7.89
C SER A 158 1.15 4.10 7.07
N ILE A 159 2.45 4.41 7.10
CA ILE A 159 3.50 3.61 6.44
C ILE A 159 3.61 2.21 7.05
N ALA A 160 3.45 2.09 8.39
CA ALA A 160 3.43 0.80 9.07
C ALA A 160 2.34 -0.13 8.51
N LEU A 161 1.11 0.37 8.39
CA LEU A 161 0.00 -0.38 7.82
C LEU A 161 0.19 -0.67 6.32
N LEU A 162 0.90 0.22 5.59
CA LEU A 162 1.27 -0.02 4.20
C LEU A 162 2.20 -1.22 4.09
N GLY A 163 3.27 -1.27 4.88
CA GLY A 163 4.21 -2.38 4.93
C GLY A 163 3.52 -3.70 5.30
N GLN A 164 2.70 -3.70 6.36
CA GLN A 164 1.93 -4.87 6.77
C GLN A 164 1.00 -5.40 5.67
N SER A 165 0.27 -4.50 5.00
CA SER A 165 -0.66 -4.87 3.93
C SER A 165 0.07 -5.39 2.70
N LEU A 166 1.18 -4.76 2.32
CA LEU A 166 2.04 -5.19 1.23
C LEU A 166 2.58 -6.60 1.49
N ASN A 167 3.13 -6.85 2.68
CA ASN A 167 3.70 -8.15 3.04
C ASN A 167 2.60 -9.23 3.07
N ALA A 168 1.44 -8.94 3.69
CA ALA A 168 0.33 -9.88 3.75
C ALA A 168 -0.21 -10.23 2.36
N TRP A 169 -0.40 -9.25 1.48
CA TRP A 169 -0.88 -9.50 0.13
C TRP A 169 0.14 -10.24 -0.72
N SER A 170 1.43 -9.90 -0.59
CA SER A 170 2.51 -10.59 -1.33
C SER A 170 2.67 -12.04 -0.92
N ALA A 171 2.46 -12.33 0.38
CA ALA A 171 2.58 -13.68 0.94
C ALA A 171 1.38 -14.57 0.59
N ASP A 172 0.17 -14.02 0.59
CA ASP A 172 -1.07 -14.78 0.56
C ASP A 172 -1.75 -14.79 -0.81
N ALA A 173 -1.27 -14.01 -1.80
CA ALA A 173 -1.86 -13.94 -3.13
C ALA A 173 -1.70 -15.26 -3.90
N LYS A 174 -2.76 -15.72 -4.56
CA LYS A 174 -2.76 -16.93 -5.39
C LYS A 174 -1.85 -16.80 -6.61
N LYS A 175 -1.77 -15.62 -7.20
CA LYS A 175 -0.82 -15.26 -8.24
C LYS A 175 0.10 -14.16 -7.75
N SER A 176 1.35 -14.18 -8.23
CA SER A 176 2.32 -13.11 -7.93
C SER A 176 1.72 -11.75 -8.28
N ILE A 177 1.72 -10.84 -7.32
CA ILE A 177 1.31 -9.45 -7.53
C ILE A 177 2.49 -8.60 -7.99
N LYS A 178 2.22 -7.49 -8.69
CA LYS A 178 3.19 -6.43 -8.93
C LYS A 178 2.83 -5.24 -8.06
N ALA A 179 3.65 -4.98 -7.06
CA ALA A 179 3.42 -3.90 -6.11
C ALA A 179 4.15 -2.61 -6.55
N VAL A 180 3.47 -1.49 -6.38
CA VAL A 180 4.01 -0.13 -6.51
C VAL A 180 3.68 0.61 -5.23
N CYS A 181 4.67 1.17 -4.54
CA CYS A 181 4.46 1.89 -3.28
C CYS A 181 4.54 3.40 -3.50
N ILE A 182 3.52 4.12 -3.03
CA ILE A 182 3.44 5.59 -3.11
C ILE A 182 3.28 6.13 -1.70
N CYS A 183 4.36 6.60 -1.11
CA CYS A 183 4.36 7.29 0.18
C CYS A 183 5.64 8.12 0.33
N SER A 184 5.58 9.09 1.23
CA SER A 184 6.70 9.93 1.63
C SER A 184 6.87 9.89 3.14
N ASP A 185 8.11 9.98 3.62
CA ASP A 185 8.38 10.14 5.05
C ASP A 185 7.76 11.45 5.56
N SER A 186 6.74 11.34 6.39
CA SER A 186 6.06 12.49 6.98
C SER A 186 6.97 13.34 7.90
N LYS A 187 8.07 12.76 8.39
CA LYS A 187 9.05 13.45 9.26
C LYS A 187 9.95 14.41 8.50
N ALA A 188 10.18 14.23 7.19
CA ALA A 188 10.97 15.16 6.39
C ALA A 188 10.28 16.53 6.22
N SER A 189 8.96 16.62 6.42
CA SER A 189 8.16 17.83 6.22
C SER A 189 7.74 18.54 7.53
N ARG A 190 7.87 17.90 8.70
CA ARG A 190 7.47 18.49 9.99
C ARG A 190 8.68 19.00 10.78
N LYS A 191 8.97 20.28 10.66
CA LYS A 191 9.62 21.02 11.73
C LYS A 191 8.60 21.16 12.86
N THR A 192 8.90 20.50 13.99
CA THR A 192 8.33 20.73 15.33
C THR A 192 6.81 20.78 15.51
N THR A 193 6.22 19.65 15.93
CA THR A 193 5.30 19.65 17.10
C THR A 193 5.38 18.25 17.73
N LYS A 194 5.64 18.21 19.03
CA LYS A 194 5.64 17.01 19.87
C LYS A 194 4.21 16.44 19.92
N GLU A 195 4.13 15.12 20.09
CA GLU A 195 2.95 14.31 20.37
C GLU A 195 2.22 13.76 19.15
N SER A 196 2.68 12.61 18.71
CA SER A 196 1.83 11.50 18.24
C SER A 196 2.65 10.21 18.34
N ASP A 197 2.05 9.21 18.96
CA ASP A 197 2.54 7.87 19.21
C ASP A 197 2.57 7.04 17.89
N ASP A 198 3.19 7.62 16.85
CA ASP A 198 3.40 6.94 15.57
C ASP A 198 4.75 6.23 15.61
N THR A 199 4.69 4.92 15.47
CA THR A 199 5.85 4.02 15.29
C THR A 199 6.84 4.61 14.30
N ASP A 200 8.12 4.42 14.57
CA ASP A 200 9.27 5.03 13.88
C ASP A 200 9.52 4.48 12.46
N ASP A 201 8.49 3.90 11.81
CA ASP A 201 8.61 3.29 10.50
C ASP A 201 8.89 4.32 9.40
N SER A 202 9.92 4.05 8.61
CA SER A 202 10.40 4.87 7.51
C SER A 202 10.06 4.21 6.16
N VAL A 203 10.00 5.01 5.08
CA VAL A 203 9.82 4.53 3.70
C VAL A 203 10.89 3.51 3.29
N VAL A 204 12.07 3.57 3.89
CA VAL A 204 13.17 2.64 3.59
C VAL A 204 12.94 1.24 4.15
N ASP A 205 12.00 1.09 5.08
CA ASP A 205 11.64 -0.20 5.70
C ASP A 205 10.59 -0.99 4.89
N LEU A 206 10.12 -0.44 3.77
CA LEU A 206 9.21 -1.13 2.90
C LEU A 206 9.94 -2.16 2.03
N ALA A 207 9.39 -3.35 1.90
CA ALA A 207 9.92 -4.43 1.06
C ALA A 207 9.97 -4.08 -0.43
N VAL A 208 9.26 -3.03 -0.85
CA VAL A 208 9.26 -2.49 -2.22
C VAL A 208 9.62 -1.01 -2.15
N PRO A 209 10.54 -0.52 -3.01
CA PRO A 209 10.92 0.89 -3.04
C PRO A 209 9.70 1.79 -3.26
N ALA A 210 9.55 2.80 -2.40
CA ALA A 210 8.48 3.78 -2.51
C ALA A 210 8.95 5.03 -3.26
N SER A 211 8.03 5.66 -3.97
CA SER A 211 8.27 6.91 -4.70
C SER A 211 7.03 7.81 -4.65
N THR A 212 7.24 9.11 -4.72
CA THR A 212 6.17 10.10 -4.95
C THR A 212 6.34 10.81 -6.30
N ASN A 213 7.33 10.41 -7.10
CA ASN A 213 7.57 10.97 -8.43
C ASN A 213 6.55 10.39 -9.43
N PRO A 214 5.64 11.21 -10.02
CA PRO A 214 4.59 10.72 -10.90
C PRO A 214 5.09 9.99 -12.14
N GLN A 215 6.15 10.47 -12.77
CA GLN A 215 6.72 9.88 -13.99
C GLN A 215 7.35 8.51 -13.70
N SER A 216 8.05 8.39 -12.58
CA SER A 216 8.63 7.11 -12.13
C SER A 216 7.54 6.07 -11.87
N ILE A 217 6.47 6.48 -11.18
CA ILE A 217 5.31 5.63 -10.87
C ILE A 217 4.59 5.22 -12.16
N ALA A 218 4.30 6.17 -13.06
CA ALA A 218 3.65 5.90 -14.34
C ALA A 218 4.46 4.90 -15.18
N SER A 219 5.79 5.08 -15.24
CA SER A 219 6.68 4.16 -15.94
C SER A 219 6.64 2.74 -15.38
N GLN A 220 6.59 2.59 -14.04
CA GLN A 220 6.44 1.29 -13.39
C GLN A 220 5.08 0.65 -13.72
N LEU A 221 3.98 1.39 -13.61
CA LEU A 221 2.65 0.93 -13.96
C LEU A 221 2.55 0.49 -15.42
N LYS A 222 3.13 1.26 -16.33
CA LYS A 222 3.19 0.93 -17.76
C LYS A 222 3.95 -0.37 -18.02
N LYS A 223 5.06 -0.59 -17.32
CA LYS A 223 5.83 -1.84 -17.38
C LYS A 223 5.00 -3.04 -16.93
N TYR A 224 4.12 -2.86 -15.95
CA TYR A 224 3.30 -3.92 -15.38
C TYR A 224 1.93 -4.11 -16.06
N ARG A 225 1.57 -3.28 -17.05
CA ARG A 225 0.27 -3.30 -17.76
C ARG A 225 -0.15 -4.71 -18.24
N ASN A 226 0.81 -5.53 -18.68
CA ASN A 226 0.55 -6.86 -19.23
C ASN A 226 0.82 -7.99 -18.23
N HIS A 227 0.94 -7.67 -16.93
CA HIS A 227 1.13 -8.69 -15.91
C HIS A 227 -0.09 -9.61 -15.82
N ASP A 228 0.17 -10.94 -15.73
CA ASP A 228 -0.87 -11.95 -15.45
C ASP A 228 -1.06 -12.07 -13.94
N GLY A 229 -1.86 -11.20 -13.38
CA GLY A 229 -2.14 -11.07 -11.96
C GLY A 229 -2.56 -9.64 -11.62
N LEU A 230 -2.66 -9.35 -10.33
CA LEU A 230 -2.97 -8.01 -9.86
C LEU A 230 -1.74 -7.10 -9.90
N VAL A 231 -1.92 -5.88 -10.40
CA VAL A 231 -1.01 -4.76 -10.19
C VAL A 231 -1.59 -3.93 -9.07
N VAL A 232 -0.87 -3.80 -7.96
CA VAL A 232 -1.38 -3.15 -6.76
C VAL A 232 -0.54 -1.94 -6.41
N VAL A 233 -1.20 -0.79 -6.35
CA VAL A 233 -0.61 0.44 -5.84
C VAL A 233 -0.96 0.53 -4.37
N PHE A 234 0.02 0.41 -3.48
CA PHE A 234 -0.12 0.65 -2.05
C PHE A 234 0.23 2.11 -1.75
N SER A 235 -0.67 2.83 -1.10
CA SER A 235 -0.43 4.23 -0.78
C SER A 235 -1.00 4.62 0.57
N THR A 236 -0.39 5.64 1.19
CA THR A 236 -1.00 6.30 2.34
C THR A 236 -1.99 7.37 1.87
N TYR A 237 -3.02 7.65 2.68
CA TYR A 237 -3.97 8.74 2.36
C TYR A 237 -3.27 10.10 2.22
N GLN A 238 -2.20 10.34 2.98
CA GLN A 238 -1.41 11.56 2.87
C GLN A 238 -0.78 11.76 1.50
N SER A 239 -0.51 10.68 0.78
CA SER A 239 0.14 10.69 -0.54
C SER A 239 -0.85 10.66 -1.71
N ILE A 240 -2.15 10.93 -1.47
CA ILE A 240 -3.19 10.83 -2.50
C ILE A 240 -2.94 11.78 -3.68
N ASP A 241 -2.32 12.94 -3.45
CA ASP A 241 -1.99 13.87 -4.53
C ASP A 241 -0.91 13.30 -5.47
N ALA A 242 0.03 12.52 -4.93
CA ALA A 242 1.01 11.79 -5.75
C ALA A 242 0.36 10.66 -6.55
N VAL A 243 -0.63 9.94 -5.95
CA VAL A 243 -1.44 8.95 -6.66
C VAL A 243 -2.20 9.59 -7.81
N SER A 244 -2.88 10.72 -7.55
CA SER A 244 -3.64 11.48 -8.55
C SER A 244 -2.74 11.96 -9.69
N ALA A 245 -1.56 12.49 -9.38
CA ALA A 245 -0.60 12.95 -10.38
C ALA A 245 -0.06 11.79 -11.23
N ALA A 246 0.31 10.67 -10.60
CA ALA A 246 0.75 9.47 -11.32
C ALA A 246 -0.34 8.86 -12.19
N GLN A 247 -1.60 8.87 -11.72
CA GLN A 247 -2.73 8.41 -12.52
C GLN A 247 -2.96 9.29 -13.76
N ARG A 248 -2.88 10.61 -13.62
CA ARG A 248 -2.97 11.52 -14.77
C ARG A 248 -1.86 11.27 -15.79
N GLU A 249 -0.63 11.06 -15.30
CA GLU A 249 0.52 10.78 -16.17
C GLU A 249 0.34 9.48 -16.95
N ILE A 250 -0.03 8.36 -16.29
CA ILE A 250 -0.22 7.09 -16.98
C ILE A 250 -1.41 7.13 -17.95
N LEU A 251 -2.51 7.80 -17.60
CA LEU A 251 -3.63 8.01 -18.49
C LEU A 251 -3.23 8.81 -19.74
N PHE A 252 -2.43 9.86 -19.56
CA PHE A 252 -1.89 10.64 -20.68
C PHE A 252 -0.97 9.78 -21.57
N GLU A 253 0.00 9.08 -21.00
CA GLU A 253 0.95 8.23 -21.74
C GLU A 253 0.28 7.06 -22.48
N THR A 254 -0.89 6.62 -22.04
CA THR A 254 -1.62 5.48 -22.61
C THR A 254 -2.87 5.88 -23.39
N ASN A 255 -3.06 7.18 -23.66
CA ASN A 255 -4.27 7.72 -24.30
C ASN A 255 -5.57 7.26 -23.63
N GLY A 256 -5.57 7.14 -22.30
CA GLY A 256 -6.72 6.69 -21.50
C GLY A 256 -6.96 5.19 -21.47
N GLU A 257 -6.15 4.39 -22.14
CA GLU A 257 -6.35 2.92 -22.19
C GLU A 257 -6.00 2.20 -20.88
N TYR A 258 -5.11 2.78 -20.05
CA TYR A 258 -4.64 2.18 -18.81
C TYR A 258 -4.38 3.26 -17.77
N GLY A 259 -4.77 3.01 -16.51
CA GLY A 259 -4.56 3.93 -15.39
C GLY A 259 -5.79 4.15 -14.50
N VAL A 260 -7.02 3.87 -15.00
CA VAL A 260 -8.21 3.84 -14.14
C VAL A 260 -8.13 2.61 -13.25
N PHE A 261 -8.22 2.79 -11.93
CA PHE A 261 -8.22 1.67 -11.00
C PHE A 261 -9.50 0.85 -11.14
N ASP A 262 -9.37 -0.46 -11.32
CA ASP A 262 -10.51 -1.36 -11.34
C ASP A 262 -11.13 -1.46 -9.95
N PHE A 263 -10.29 -1.40 -8.90
CA PHE A 263 -10.72 -1.48 -7.52
C PHE A 263 -9.89 -0.57 -6.62
N ILE A 264 -10.55 0.24 -5.80
CA ILE A 264 -9.95 1.07 -4.77
C ILE A 264 -10.38 0.51 -3.41
N ILE A 265 -9.41 0.14 -2.58
CA ILE A 265 -9.64 -0.37 -1.24
C ILE A 265 -9.19 0.69 -0.24
N CYS A 266 -10.10 1.13 0.60
CA CYS A 266 -9.88 2.09 1.67
C CYS A 266 -9.84 1.36 3.00
N ASP A 267 -8.66 1.04 3.52
CA ASP A 267 -8.51 0.45 4.84
C ASP A 267 -8.59 1.54 5.93
N GLU A 268 -9.09 1.15 7.11
CA GLU A 268 -9.44 2.07 8.20
C GLU A 268 -10.28 3.27 7.72
N ALA A 269 -11.30 2.96 6.91
CA ALA A 269 -12.12 3.94 6.19
C ALA A 269 -12.85 4.94 7.10
N HIS A 270 -12.96 4.68 8.40
CA HIS A 270 -13.46 5.67 9.37
C HIS A 270 -12.62 6.95 9.40
N ARG A 271 -11.35 6.90 8.95
CA ARG A 271 -10.48 8.07 8.84
C ARG A 271 -10.79 8.94 7.61
N THR A 272 -11.54 8.44 6.64
CA THR A 272 -11.98 9.21 5.47
C THR A 272 -13.25 10.03 5.73
N THR A 273 -13.73 10.04 6.98
CA THR A 273 -14.83 10.86 7.45
C THR A 273 -14.33 12.24 7.89
N GLY A 274 -15.17 13.25 7.82
CA GLY A 274 -14.85 14.60 8.29
C GLY A 274 -15.53 15.69 7.48
N VAL A 275 -15.13 16.95 7.72
CA VAL A 275 -15.73 18.12 7.08
C VAL A 275 -14.94 18.50 5.83
N LYS A 276 -15.64 18.63 4.70
CA LYS A 276 -15.15 19.23 3.47
C LYS A 276 -15.57 20.70 3.44
N ILE A 277 -14.61 21.61 3.40
CA ILE A 277 -14.86 23.06 3.31
C ILE A 277 -14.67 23.49 1.86
N ALA A 278 -15.68 24.11 1.26
CA ALA A 278 -15.74 24.41 -0.17
C ALA A 278 -14.59 25.32 -0.69
N GLU A 279 -13.95 26.12 0.17
CA GLU A 279 -12.91 27.09 -0.21
C GLU A 279 -11.52 26.81 0.37
N LYS A 280 -11.32 25.69 1.06
CA LYS A 280 -10.01 25.32 1.65
C LYS A 280 -9.56 23.97 1.09
N ASP A 281 -8.23 23.76 1.08
CA ASP A 281 -7.63 22.47 0.73
C ASP A 281 -8.34 21.32 1.44
N GLU A 282 -8.94 20.44 0.65
CA GLU A 282 -9.59 19.24 1.19
C GLU A 282 -8.58 18.39 1.96
N SER A 283 -9.02 17.85 3.09
CA SER A 283 -8.23 16.85 3.78
C SER A 283 -7.89 15.71 2.81
N ASN A 284 -6.64 15.32 2.73
CA ASN A 284 -6.18 14.23 1.86
C ASN A 284 -6.98 12.93 2.06
N PHE A 285 -7.54 12.71 3.25
CA PHE A 285 -8.37 11.55 3.54
C PHE A 285 -9.74 11.57 2.83
N ILE A 286 -10.31 12.74 2.56
CA ILE A 286 -11.62 12.89 1.93
C ILE A 286 -11.52 12.84 0.40
N LYS A 287 -10.38 13.23 -0.18
CA LYS A 287 -10.14 13.24 -1.62
C LYS A 287 -10.42 11.90 -2.31
N ILE A 288 -10.30 10.78 -1.58
CA ILE A 288 -10.52 9.44 -2.12
C ILE A 288 -11.97 9.19 -2.58
N HIS A 289 -12.93 9.99 -2.16
CA HIS A 289 -14.33 9.84 -2.55
C HIS A 289 -14.63 10.36 -3.95
N SER A 290 -13.79 11.25 -4.49
CA SER A 290 -14.01 11.90 -5.79
C SER A 290 -13.17 11.31 -6.90
N ASP A 291 -13.81 11.03 -8.06
CA ASP A 291 -13.12 10.64 -9.29
C ASP A 291 -12.31 11.78 -9.91
N GLU A 292 -12.54 13.02 -9.52
CA GLU A 292 -11.71 14.17 -9.90
C GLU A 292 -10.30 14.05 -9.33
N ASN A 293 -10.19 13.45 -8.14
CA ASN A 293 -8.91 13.21 -7.49
C ASN A 293 -8.29 11.88 -7.90
N VAL A 294 -9.07 10.79 -7.80
CA VAL A 294 -8.59 9.44 -8.16
C VAL A 294 -9.71 8.65 -8.83
N GLN A 295 -9.52 8.33 -10.10
CA GLN A 295 -10.49 7.59 -10.89
C GLN A 295 -10.47 6.10 -10.56
N GLY A 296 -11.63 5.55 -10.22
CA GLY A 296 -11.78 4.13 -9.94
C GLY A 296 -13.19 3.61 -10.24
N ARG A 297 -13.26 2.39 -10.75
CA ARG A 297 -14.52 1.76 -11.15
C ARG A 297 -15.34 1.30 -9.95
N LYS A 298 -14.66 0.75 -8.94
CA LYS A 298 -15.30 0.25 -7.72
C LYS A 298 -14.50 0.65 -6.49
N ARG A 299 -15.19 0.92 -5.37
CA ARG A 299 -14.57 1.31 -4.09
C ARG A 299 -15.08 0.46 -2.94
N LEU A 300 -14.15 -0.09 -2.17
CA LEU A 300 -14.39 -0.84 -0.94
C LEU A 300 -13.92 -0.02 0.26
N TYR A 301 -14.81 0.26 1.18
CA TYR A 301 -14.52 0.94 2.43
C TYR A 301 -14.52 -0.07 3.58
N MET A 302 -13.35 -0.37 4.16
CA MET A 302 -13.19 -1.33 5.23
C MET A 302 -12.89 -0.63 6.55
N THR A 303 -13.53 -1.06 7.61
CA THR A 303 -13.21 -0.62 8.98
C THR A 303 -13.76 -1.59 10.01
N ALA A 304 -13.17 -1.57 11.22
CA ALA A 304 -13.75 -2.23 12.38
C ALA A 304 -14.83 -1.35 13.05
N THR A 305 -14.67 -0.04 12.97
CA THR A 305 -15.45 0.95 13.72
C THR A 305 -15.97 2.03 12.76
N PRO A 306 -17.17 1.85 12.16
CA PRO A 306 -17.73 2.88 11.31
C PRO A 306 -18.00 4.16 12.10
N ARG A 307 -17.58 5.29 11.53
CA ARG A 307 -17.77 6.60 12.15
C ARG A 307 -19.00 7.28 11.54
N LEU A 308 -19.98 7.55 12.39
CA LEU A 308 -21.24 8.17 12.03
C LEU A 308 -21.34 9.52 12.74
N TYR A 309 -21.92 10.51 12.07
CA TYR A 309 -22.20 11.82 12.63
C TYR A 309 -23.71 12.02 12.77
N GLY A 310 -24.14 12.51 13.95
CA GLY A 310 -25.55 12.78 14.21
C GLY A 310 -26.09 13.94 13.36
N GLU A 311 -27.42 13.99 13.19
CA GLU A 311 -28.11 15.00 12.39
C GLU A 311 -27.75 16.45 12.80
N SER A 312 -27.57 16.72 14.09
CA SER A 312 -27.16 18.05 14.57
C SER A 312 -25.78 18.49 14.04
N ALA A 313 -24.85 17.55 13.83
CA ALA A 313 -23.54 17.86 13.26
C ALA A 313 -23.65 18.10 11.74
N LYS A 314 -24.50 17.35 11.05
CA LYS A 314 -24.78 17.51 9.61
C LYS A 314 -25.43 18.87 9.32
N ILE A 315 -26.43 19.26 10.10
CA ILE A 315 -27.08 20.57 9.99
C ILE A 315 -26.07 21.71 10.21
N LYS A 316 -25.25 21.64 11.28
CA LYS A 316 -24.22 22.65 11.53
C LYS A 316 -23.16 22.75 10.44
N ALA A 317 -22.84 21.65 9.77
CA ALA A 317 -21.95 21.67 8.62
C ALA A 317 -22.60 22.34 7.42
N SER A 318 -23.87 22.01 7.12
CA SER A 318 -24.63 22.63 6.04
C SER A 318 -24.83 24.14 6.24
N GLU A 319 -25.08 24.60 7.48
CA GLU A 319 -25.19 26.04 7.80
C GLU A 319 -23.88 26.82 7.56
N LYS A 320 -22.74 26.14 7.44
CA LYS A 320 -21.42 26.71 7.17
C LYS A 320 -20.93 26.44 5.75
N ASP A 321 -21.81 26.07 4.84
CA ASP A 321 -21.47 25.64 3.47
C ASP A 321 -20.39 24.54 3.43
N CYS A 322 -20.42 23.65 4.44
CA CYS A 322 -19.49 22.52 4.54
C CYS A 322 -20.20 21.20 4.27
N ILE A 323 -19.57 20.30 3.57
CA ILE A 323 -20.02 18.92 3.41
C ILE A 323 -19.41 18.05 4.50
N LEU A 324 -20.27 17.36 5.26
CA LEU A 324 -19.82 16.43 6.28
C LEU A 324 -19.84 15.01 5.74
N CYS A 325 -18.66 14.44 5.47
CA CYS A 325 -18.52 13.04 5.06
C CYS A 325 -18.75 12.12 6.28
N SER A 326 -19.84 11.37 6.25
CA SER A 326 -20.23 10.42 7.29
C SER A 326 -20.47 9.04 6.69
N MET A 327 -20.08 7.96 7.37
CA MET A 327 -20.16 6.62 6.81
C MET A 327 -21.59 6.10 6.62
N ASP A 328 -22.61 6.79 7.10
CA ASP A 328 -24.02 6.52 6.77
C ASP A 328 -24.46 7.14 5.43
N ASP A 329 -23.65 8.03 4.84
CA ASP A 329 -23.91 8.55 3.50
C ASP A 329 -23.64 7.45 2.45
N LYS A 330 -24.72 6.94 1.88
CA LYS A 330 -24.67 5.87 0.88
C LYS A 330 -24.13 6.34 -0.48
N THR A 331 -24.20 7.63 -0.77
CA THR A 331 -23.66 8.19 -2.02
C THR A 331 -22.13 8.22 -2.00
N LEU A 332 -21.53 8.44 -0.84
CA LEU A 332 -20.07 8.47 -0.64
C LEU A 332 -19.48 7.09 -0.38
N TYR A 333 -20.12 6.28 0.47
CA TYR A 333 -19.57 5.02 0.96
C TYR A 333 -20.28 3.78 0.41
N GLY A 334 -21.39 3.91 -0.27
CA GLY A 334 -22.22 2.79 -0.70
C GLY A 334 -22.99 2.11 0.45
N GLU A 335 -23.59 0.97 0.16
CA GLU A 335 -24.27 0.14 1.15
C GLU A 335 -23.29 -0.70 1.97
N GLU A 336 -23.69 -1.05 3.19
CA GLU A 336 -23.00 -2.05 3.97
C GLU A 336 -23.43 -3.44 3.49
N PHE A 337 -22.56 -4.14 2.76
CA PHE A 337 -22.90 -5.44 2.22
C PHE A 337 -22.57 -6.60 3.15
N TYR A 338 -21.68 -6.40 4.16
CA TYR A 338 -21.36 -7.43 5.14
C TYR A 338 -20.78 -6.85 6.43
N ARG A 339 -21.13 -7.47 7.54
CA ARG A 339 -20.63 -7.12 8.88
C ARG A 339 -20.27 -8.35 9.70
N VAL A 340 -19.12 -8.27 10.38
CA VAL A 340 -18.64 -9.26 11.38
C VAL A 340 -18.29 -8.55 12.67
N ASN A 341 -19.01 -8.85 13.72
CA ASN A 341 -18.84 -8.20 15.05
C ASN A 341 -18.11 -9.11 16.07
N PHE A 342 -17.38 -10.13 15.64
CA PHE A 342 -16.64 -10.96 16.59
C PHE A 342 -15.43 -10.20 17.13
N SER A 343 -15.31 -10.13 18.46
CA SER A 343 -14.03 -9.94 19.13
C SER A 343 -13.55 -11.31 19.59
N TYR A 344 -12.33 -11.67 19.26
CA TYR A 344 -11.69 -12.83 19.84
C TYR A 344 -11.22 -12.52 21.26
#